data_a4083cf7fd30c4c4cf0c8fdf18c91fc9
#
_entry.id   a4083cf7fd30c4c4cf0c8fdf18c91fc9
#
_cell.length_a   1.000
_cell.length_b   1.000
_cell.length_c   1.000
_cell.angle_alpha   90.00
_cell.angle_beta   90.00
_cell.angle_gamma   90.00
#
_symmetry.space_group_name_H-M   'P 1'
#
loop_
_entity.id
_entity.type
_entity.pdbx_description
1 polymer ?
#
loop_
_entity_poly.entity_id
_entity_poly.type
_entity_poly.pdbx_seq_one_letter_code
_entity_poly.pdbx_strand_id
1 'polypeptide(L)'
;MRGLVQGVGFRPFVHAAATDLALAGWVCNDSDGVIVEVEGPPGALAEFGRRLTADAPPLAVIEQVTATDLAPRGDAAFTIAHSHAGDAPHTMVSPDVATCPDCLRELADPADRRHRHPFITCTNCGPRFTIITGLPYDRPATTMAGFPMCPACAREYRDPRDRRFHAQPIACPDCGPRLEFVAPTGPAVLGEEALAAAARLLTGGGIVAVKGIGGYHLACLATDQAAVATLRRRKRRGDKPFAVMVADLTAARRLAHLDQAQAAVLA
;
A
#
# COMPACT_ATOMS: atom_id res chain seq x y z
N MET A 1 -20.84 -6.79 6.88
CA MET A 1 -19.72 -6.70 7.83
C MET A 1 -19.26 -5.26 7.89
N ARG A 2 -19.10 -4.70 9.08
CA ARG A 2 -18.69 -3.30 9.31
C ARG A 2 -17.37 -3.23 10.04
N GLY A 3 -16.66 -2.11 9.87
CA GLY A 3 -15.36 -1.83 10.45
C GLY A 3 -14.33 -1.44 9.39
N LEU A 4 -13.04 -1.57 9.71
CA LEU A 4 -11.95 -1.36 8.75
C LEU A 4 -11.77 -2.62 7.89
N VAL A 5 -12.62 -2.78 6.88
CA VAL A 5 -12.70 -3.97 6.00
C VAL A 5 -12.47 -3.65 4.51
N GLN A 6 -12.26 -2.38 4.17
CA GLN A 6 -11.92 -1.96 2.81
C GLN A 6 -10.46 -1.49 2.74
N GLY A 7 -9.78 -1.76 1.61
CA GLY A 7 -8.38 -1.41 1.42
C GLY A 7 -7.35 -2.25 2.19
N VAL A 8 -7.79 -3.30 2.87
CA VAL A 8 -6.97 -4.17 3.73
C VAL A 8 -6.85 -5.61 3.20
N GLY A 9 -7.19 -5.85 1.93
CA GLY A 9 -7.16 -7.20 1.35
C GLY A 9 -8.36 -8.09 1.72
N PHE A 10 -9.42 -7.52 2.28
CA PHE A 10 -10.53 -8.29 2.82
C PHE A 10 -11.32 -9.05 1.75
N ARG A 11 -11.68 -8.42 0.61
CA ARG A 11 -12.38 -9.10 -0.50
C ARG A 11 -11.58 -10.28 -1.08
N PRO A 12 -10.27 -10.16 -1.39
CA PRO A 12 -9.42 -11.29 -1.75
C PRO A 12 -9.41 -12.42 -0.71
N PHE A 13 -9.34 -12.08 0.55
CA PHE A 13 -9.39 -13.04 1.66
C PHE A 13 -10.71 -13.80 1.69
N VAL A 14 -11.85 -13.08 1.64
CA VAL A 14 -13.20 -13.70 1.61
C VAL A 14 -13.34 -14.64 0.42
N HIS A 15 -12.86 -14.22 -0.77
CA HIS A 15 -12.88 -15.04 -1.98
C HIS A 15 -12.06 -16.33 -1.80
N ALA A 16 -10.85 -16.23 -1.25
CA ALA A 16 -9.99 -17.39 -0.99
C ALA A 16 -10.66 -18.35 0.00
N ALA A 17 -11.17 -17.84 1.13
CA ALA A 17 -11.84 -18.65 2.15
C ALA A 17 -13.08 -19.37 1.62
N ALA A 18 -13.89 -18.71 0.79
CA ALA A 18 -15.06 -19.33 0.16
C ALA A 18 -14.65 -20.39 -0.87
N THR A 19 -13.64 -20.12 -1.69
CA THR A 19 -13.13 -21.06 -2.71
C THR A 19 -12.56 -22.32 -2.06
N ASP A 20 -11.76 -22.17 -0.99
CA ASP A 20 -11.18 -23.31 -0.24
C ASP A 20 -12.25 -24.23 0.35
N LEU A 21 -13.41 -23.68 0.71
CA LEU A 21 -14.54 -24.41 1.26
C LEU A 21 -15.56 -24.85 0.20
N ALA A 22 -15.23 -24.68 -1.08
CA ALA A 22 -16.10 -24.99 -2.21
C ALA A 22 -17.50 -24.33 -2.09
N LEU A 23 -17.55 -23.11 -1.56
CA LEU A 23 -18.76 -22.30 -1.46
C LEU A 23 -18.95 -21.45 -2.72
N ALA A 24 -20.20 -21.14 -3.04
CA ALA A 24 -20.56 -20.25 -4.13
C ALA A 24 -21.14 -18.92 -3.60
N GLY A 25 -21.25 -17.91 -4.46
CA GLY A 25 -21.76 -16.59 -4.11
C GLY A 25 -20.86 -15.44 -4.50
N TRP A 26 -20.87 -14.37 -3.72
CA TRP A 26 -20.10 -13.18 -4.06
C TRP A 26 -19.76 -12.32 -2.83
N VAL A 27 -18.75 -11.46 -3.01
CA VAL A 27 -18.37 -10.41 -2.06
C VAL A 27 -18.23 -9.08 -2.78
N CYS A 28 -18.72 -8.00 -2.19
CA CYS A 28 -18.48 -6.64 -2.68
C CYS A 28 -18.24 -5.64 -1.55
N ASN A 29 -17.64 -4.49 -1.89
CA ASN A 29 -17.66 -3.32 -1.01
C ASN A 29 -18.99 -2.56 -1.19
N ASP A 30 -19.47 -1.96 -0.10
CA ASP A 30 -20.54 -0.99 -0.15
C ASP A 30 -20.19 0.26 0.70
N SER A 31 -21.14 1.19 0.81
CA SER A 31 -20.95 2.42 1.59
C SER A 31 -20.70 2.20 3.07
N ASP A 32 -21.15 1.07 3.62
CA ASP A 32 -21.11 0.78 5.06
C ASP A 32 -20.06 -0.28 5.43
N GLY A 33 -19.43 -0.91 4.44
CA GLY A 33 -18.42 -1.92 4.68
C GLY A 33 -18.30 -2.97 3.58
N VAL A 34 -18.55 -4.25 3.91
CA VAL A 34 -18.48 -5.38 2.98
C VAL A 34 -19.75 -6.23 3.09
N ILE A 35 -20.36 -6.51 1.95
CA ILE A 35 -21.46 -7.45 1.82
C ILE A 35 -20.92 -8.75 1.25
N VAL A 36 -21.36 -9.87 1.84
CA VAL A 36 -21.04 -11.22 1.39
C VAL A 36 -22.35 -12.00 1.30
N GLU A 37 -22.63 -12.56 0.14
CA GLU A 37 -23.67 -13.58 -0.03
C GLU A 37 -22.98 -14.90 -0.35
N VAL A 38 -23.33 -15.96 0.37
CA VAL A 38 -22.64 -17.24 0.29
C VAL A 38 -23.63 -18.39 0.45
N GLU A 39 -23.46 -19.42 -0.38
CA GLU A 39 -24.28 -20.64 -0.33
C GLU A 39 -23.40 -21.89 -0.40
N GLY A 40 -23.88 -22.95 0.25
CA GLY A 40 -23.23 -24.25 0.28
C GLY A 40 -23.67 -25.12 1.47
N PRO A 41 -22.96 -26.24 1.74
CA PRO A 41 -23.29 -27.12 2.85
C PRO A 41 -23.21 -26.42 4.22
N PRO A 42 -24.13 -26.71 5.16
CA PRO A 42 -24.19 -26.02 6.46
C PRO A 42 -22.85 -26.03 7.23
N GLY A 43 -22.11 -27.13 7.22
CA GLY A 43 -20.80 -27.22 7.87
C GLY A 43 -19.75 -26.31 7.26
N ALA A 44 -19.73 -26.17 5.93
CA ALA A 44 -18.84 -25.26 5.23
C ALA A 44 -19.20 -23.79 5.49
N LEU A 45 -20.49 -23.45 5.54
CA LEU A 45 -20.97 -22.11 5.90
C LEU A 45 -20.58 -21.73 7.34
N ALA A 46 -20.71 -22.67 8.30
CA ALA A 46 -20.29 -22.42 9.68
C ALA A 46 -18.78 -22.18 9.79
N GLU A 47 -17.97 -23.00 9.11
CA GLU A 47 -16.51 -22.82 9.06
C GLU A 47 -16.11 -21.52 8.34
N PHE A 48 -16.79 -21.15 7.27
CA PHE A 48 -16.59 -19.87 6.60
C PHE A 48 -16.84 -18.69 7.55
N GLY A 49 -17.95 -18.70 8.27
CA GLY A 49 -18.28 -17.67 9.27
C GLY A 49 -17.19 -17.55 10.35
N ARG A 50 -16.66 -18.69 10.82
CA ARG A 50 -15.55 -18.71 11.78
C ARG A 50 -14.27 -18.08 11.20
N ARG A 51 -13.89 -18.48 9.98
CA ARG A 51 -12.69 -17.94 9.30
C ARG A 51 -12.76 -16.45 9.06
N LEU A 52 -13.92 -15.91 8.70
CA LEU A 52 -14.08 -14.47 8.45
C LEU A 52 -13.60 -13.60 9.60
N THR A 53 -13.70 -14.08 10.83
CA THR A 53 -13.26 -13.35 12.03
C THR A 53 -11.90 -13.81 12.55
N ALA A 54 -11.64 -15.12 12.56
CA ALA A 54 -10.43 -15.68 13.16
C ALA A 54 -9.19 -15.52 12.28
N ASP A 55 -9.35 -15.58 10.95
CA ASP A 55 -8.25 -15.59 9.98
C ASP A 55 -8.21 -14.30 9.15
N ALA A 56 -8.90 -13.24 9.61
CA ALA A 56 -8.97 -11.96 8.90
C ALA A 56 -7.58 -11.37 8.60
N PRO A 57 -7.41 -10.63 7.48
CA PRO A 57 -6.14 -9.98 7.16
C PRO A 57 -5.64 -9.10 8.32
N PRO A 58 -4.32 -9.00 8.53
CA PRO A 58 -3.74 -8.33 9.71
C PRO A 58 -4.16 -6.87 9.90
N LEU A 59 -4.55 -6.21 8.83
CA LEU A 59 -4.99 -4.80 8.84
C LEU A 59 -6.50 -4.65 8.99
N ALA A 60 -7.26 -5.74 8.91
CA ALA A 60 -8.71 -5.69 9.05
C ALA A 60 -9.10 -5.55 10.51
N VAL A 61 -10.05 -4.64 10.79
CA VAL A 61 -10.69 -4.51 12.10
C VAL A 61 -12.19 -4.69 11.88
N ILE A 62 -12.71 -5.85 12.29
CA ILE A 62 -14.12 -6.19 12.17
C ILE A 62 -14.83 -5.77 13.45
N GLU A 63 -15.70 -4.77 13.33
CA GLU A 63 -16.48 -4.26 14.46
C GLU A 63 -17.82 -5.01 14.60
N GLN A 64 -18.42 -5.38 13.45
CA GLN A 64 -19.73 -6.02 13.44
C GLN A 64 -19.86 -7.00 12.27
N VAL A 65 -20.38 -8.18 12.56
CA VAL A 65 -20.85 -9.15 11.58
C VAL A 65 -22.35 -9.37 11.82
N THR A 66 -23.17 -9.15 10.80
CA THR A 66 -24.59 -9.48 10.81
C THR A 66 -24.82 -10.52 9.73
N ALA A 67 -25.45 -11.64 10.08
CA ALA A 67 -25.83 -12.70 9.17
C ALA A 67 -27.35 -12.81 9.10
N THR A 68 -27.87 -13.10 7.91
CA THR A 68 -29.30 -13.33 7.63
C THR A 68 -29.41 -14.51 6.69
N ASP A 69 -30.32 -15.43 6.97
CA ASP A 69 -30.58 -16.57 6.11
C ASP A 69 -31.28 -16.12 4.84
N LEU A 70 -30.80 -16.60 3.70
CA LEU A 70 -31.36 -16.35 2.39
C LEU A 70 -31.70 -17.66 1.68
N ALA A 71 -32.64 -17.61 0.75
CA ALA A 71 -32.89 -18.75 -0.13
C ALA A 71 -31.70 -18.96 -1.06
N PRO A 72 -31.22 -20.19 -1.30
CA PRO A 72 -30.17 -20.49 -2.25
C PRO A 72 -30.52 -19.99 -3.67
N ARG A 73 -29.53 -19.41 -4.34
CA ARG A 73 -29.67 -18.89 -5.72
C ARG A 73 -29.17 -19.86 -6.76
N GLY A 74 -28.35 -20.84 -6.37
CA GLY A 74 -27.72 -21.80 -7.26
C GLY A 74 -26.52 -21.23 -8.01
N ASP A 75 -25.76 -20.35 -7.36
CA ASP A 75 -24.54 -19.80 -7.93
C ASP A 75 -23.52 -20.92 -8.17
N ALA A 76 -22.79 -20.84 -9.30
CA ALA A 76 -21.85 -21.90 -9.70
C ALA A 76 -20.44 -21.74 -9.09
N ALA A 77 -20.08 -20.52 -8.64
CA ALA A 77 -18.77 -20.20 -8.12
C ALA A 77 -18.84 -18.99 -7.20
N PHE A 78 -17.75 -18.75 -6.44
CA PHE A 78 -17.62 -17.53 -5.65
C PHE A 78 -16.88 -16.44 -6.45
N THR A 79 -17.38 -15.20 -6.40
CA THR A 79 -16.85 -14.08 -7.20
C THR A 79 -16.67 -12.80 -6.37
N ILE A 80 -15.80 -11.90 -6.81
CA ILE A 80 -15.75 -10.53 -6.31
C ILE A 80 -16.60 -9.67 -7.24
N ALA A 81 -17.74 -9.22 -6.75
CA ALA A 81 -18.68 -8.38 -7.49
C ALA A 81 -18.28 -6.90 -7.50
N HIS A 82 -18.89 -6.13 -8.38
CA HIS A 82 -18.75 -4.67 -8.40
C HIS A 82 -19.27 -4.06 -7.10
N SER A 83 -18.56 -3.03 -6.62
CA SER A 83 -18.96 -2.31 -5.41
C SER A 83 -20.22 -1.50 -5.64
N HIS A 84 -21.04 -1.36 -4.59
CA HIS A 84 -22.24 -0.54 -4.58
C HIS A 84 -21.95 0.78 -3.86
N ALA A 85 -22.11 1.89 -4.57
CA ALA A 85 -22.05 3.22 -3.97
C ALA A 85 -23.44 3.58 -3.43
N GLY A 86 -23.54 3.84 -2.13
CA GLY A 86 -24.75 4.41 -1.51
C GLY A 86 -24.63 5.94 -1.39
N ASP A 87 -25.73 6.57 -0.98
CA ASP A 87 -25.83 8.05 -0.93
C ASP A 87 -24.97 8.69 0.16
N ALA A 88 -24.60 7.96 1.21
CA ALA A 88 -23.77 8.44 2.32
C ALA A 88 -22.80 7.35 2.78
N PRO A 89 -21.51 7.41 2.43
CA PRO A 89 -20.54 6.41 2.86
C PRO A 89 -20.17 6.58 4.34
N HIS A 90 -20.26 5.50 5.11
CA HIS A 90 -19.92 5.43 6.53
C HIS A 90 -18.73 4.51 6.83
N THR A 91 -18.13 3.87 5.81
CA THR A 91 -17.01 2.97 6.02
C THR A 91 -15.73 3.71 6.37
N MET A 92 -14.91 3.11 7.23
CA MET A 92 -13.61 3.68 7.60
C MET A 92 -12.61 3.53 6.46
N VAL A 93 -11.84 4.59 6.21
CA VAL A 93 -10.73 4.57 5.27
C VAL A 93 -9.49 4.03 5.97
N SER A 94 -8.87 3.00 5.38
CA SER A 94 -7.62 2.44 5.88
C SER A 94 -6.50 3.48 5.85
N PRO A 95 -5.66 3.58 6.89
CA PRO A 95 -4.46 4.40 6.85
C PRO A 95 -3.47 3.87 5.82
N ASP A 96 -2.50 4.70 5.45
CA ASP A 96 -1.34 4.25 4.68
C ASP A 96 -0.51 3.29 5.53
N VAL A 97 0.05 2.27 4.88
CA VAL A 97 0.83 1.22 5.55
C VAL A 97 2.22 1.16 4.96
N ALA A 98 3.22 1.02 5.82
CA ALA A 98 4.61 0.83 5.41
C ALA A 98 4.76 -0.38 4.46
N THR A 99 5.77 -0.32 3.61
CA THR A 99 6.07 -1.40 2.66
C THR A 99 6.32 -2.72 3.40
N CYS A 100 5.58 -3.76 3.07
CA CYS A 100 5.68 -5.06 3.73
C CYS A 100 6.97 -5.81 3.34
N PRO A 101 7.40 -6.82 4.16
CA PRO A 101 8.63 -7.58 3.88
C PRO A 101 8.65 -8.23 2.49
N ASP A 102 7.51 -8.71 1.99
CA ASP A 102 7.43 -9.30 0.64
C ASP A 102 7.72 -8.26 -0.45
N CYS A 103 7.13 -7.08 -0.35
CA CYS A 103 7.41 -5.99 -1.28
C CYS A 103 8.85 -5.49 -1.16
N LEU A 104 9.44 -5.49 0.04
CA LEU A 104 10.85 -5.14 0.22
C LEU A 104 11.78 -6.17 -0.42
N ARG A 105 11.46 -7.47 -0.34
CA ARG A 105 12.23 -8.52 -1.05
C ARG A 105 12.18 -8.32 -2.56
N GLU A 106 10.99 -8.13 -3.13
CA GLU A 106 10.84 -7.87 -4.58
C GLU A 106 11.54 -6.57 -5.01
N LEU A 107 11.46 -5.52 -4.19
CA LEU A 107 12.16 -4.24 -4.44
C LEU A 107 13.68 -4.43 -4.53
N ALA A 108 14.24 -5.35 -3.74
CA ALA A 108 15.66 -5.63 -3.68
C ALA A 108 16.14 -6.69 -4.69
N ASP A 109 15.23 -7.52 -5.23
CA ASP A 109 15.56 -8.61 -6.14
C ASP A 109 15.75 -8.13 -7.58
N PRO A 110 16.98 -8.19 -8.15
CA PRO A 110 17.21 -7.80 -9.53
C PRO A 110 16.42 -8.61 -10.58
N ALA A 111 15.93 -9.80 -10.23
CA ALA A 111 15.12 -10.62 -11.12
C ALA A 111 13.63 -10.26 -11.09
N ASP A 112 13.19 -9.50 -10.09
CA ASP A 112 11.79 -9.08 -9.99
C ASP A 112 11.49 -7.89 -10.91
N ARG A 113 10.32 -7.91 -11.54
CA ARG A 113 9.87 -6.84 -12.44
C ARG A 113 9.63 -5.50 -11.74
N ARG A 114 9.57 -5.48 -10.41
CA ARG A 114 9.47 -4.29 -9.56
C ARG A 114 10.76 -3.97 -8.82
N HIS A 115 11.88 -4.57 -9.25
CA HIS A 115 13.18 -4.19 -8.72
C HIS A 115 13.35 -2.67 -8.74
N ARG A 116 13.71 -2.08 -7.58
CA ARG A 116 13.90 -0.63 -7.39
C ARG A 116 12.70 0.25 -7.74
N HIS A 117 11.50 -0.31 -7.85
CA HIS A 117 10.29 0.47 -8.09
C HIS A 117 9.80 1.17 -6.81
N PRO A 118 9.96 2.50 -6.66
CA PRO A 118 9.71 3.20 -5.39
C PRO A 118 8.24 3.25 -4.98
N PHE A 119 7.33 2.93 -5.90
CA PHE A 119 5.89 2.88 -5.67
C PHE A 119 5.36 1.45 -5.57
N ILE A 120 6.22 0.50 -5.20
CA ILE A 120 5.82 -0.89 -5.00
C ILE A 120 4.78 -1.03 -3.89
N THR A 121 3.75 -1.84 -4.13
CA THR A 121 2.64 -2.06 -3.20
C THR A 121 1.98 -3.41 -3.44
N CYS A 122 1.17 -3.86 -2.48
CA CYS A 122 0.30 -5.03 -2.60
C CYS A 122 -1.00 -4.83 -1.80
N THR A 123 -1.77 -5.91 -1.58
CA THR A 123 -2.99 -5.86 -0.74
C THR A 123 -2.71 -5.51 0.71
N ASN A 124 -1.49 -5.82 1.22
CA ASN A 124 -1.12 -5.69 2.64
C ASN A 124 -0.28 -4.45 2.97
N CYS A 125 0.10 -3.63 2.00
CA CYS A 125 0.98 -2.47 2.24
C CYS A 125 0.76 -1.37 1.21
N GLY A 126 1.40 -0.23 1.45
CA GLY A 126 1.39 0.92 0.57
C GLY A 126 0.26 1.92 0.88
N PRO A 127 0.01 2.86 -0.04
CA PRO A 127 -0.92 3.95 0.18
C PRO A 127 -2.37 3.48 0.17
N ARG A 128 -3.19 4.10 1.02
CA ARG A 128 -4.65 3.95 1.11
C ARG A 128 -5.30 5.32 1.24
N PHE A 129 -5.18 5.93 2.41
CA PHE A 129 -5.75 7.24 2.72
C PHE A 129 -5.24 8.33 1.76
N THR A 130 -3.95 8.35 1.47
CA THR A 130 -3.33 9.41 0.65
C THR A 130 -3.69 9.34 -0.83
N ILE A 131 -4.22 8.22 -1.31
CA ILE A 131 -4.62 8.08 -2.72
C ILE A 131 -6.13 8.05 -2.94
N ILE A 132 -6.94 7.90 -1.87
CA ILE A 132 -8.39 7.78 -2.01
C ILE A 132 -9.01 9.14 -2.41
N THR A 133 -9.95 9.11 -3.35
CA THR A 133 -10.73 10.26 -3.81
C THR A 133 -12.21 10.10 -3.52
N GLY A 134 -12.67 8.90 -3.19
CA GLY A 134 -14.05 8.57 -2.89
C GLY A 134 -14.21 7.16 -2.34
N LEU A 135 -15.41 6.85 -1.89
CA LEU A 135 -15.82 5.52 -1.41
C LEU A 135 -16.91 4.94 -2.33
N PRO A 136 -17.04 3.63 -2.43
CA PRO A 136 -16.20 2.57 -1.82
C PRO A 136 -14.77 2.56 -2.32
N TYR A 137 -13.83 1.95 -1.55
CA TYR A 137 -12.42 1.88 -1.91
C TYR A 137 -12.19 0.94 -3.08
N ASP A 138 -12.19 1.51 -4.27
CA ASP A 138 -11.88 0.85 -5.54
C ASP A 138 -10.98 1.73 -6.40
N ARG A 139 -10.22 1.12 -7.33
CA ARG A 139 -9.25 1.86 -8.17
C ARG A 139 -9.81 3.11 -8.83
N PRO A 140 -11.05 3.12 -9.42
CA PRO A 140 -11.65 4.34 -9.98
C PRO A 140 -11.86 5.45 -8.96
N ALA A 141 -12.04 5.11 -7.68
CA ALA A 141 -12.18 6.05 -6.57
C ALA A 141 -10.83 6.35 -5.88
N THR A 142 -9.73 6.24 -6.60
CA THR A 142 -8.37 6.59 -6.15
C THR A 142 -7.63 7.38 -7.22
N THR A 143 -6.54 8.06 -6.84
CA THR A 143 -5.62 8.71 -7.79
C THR A 143 -4.97 7.72 -8.77
N MET A 144 -5.03 6.40 -8.48
CA MET A 144 -4.54 5.36 -9.38
C MET A 144 -5.44 5.13 -10.60
N ALA A 145 -6.64 5.73 -10.65
CA ALA A 145 -7.49 5.75 -11.85
C ALA A 145 -6.76 6.33 -13.08
N GLY A 146 -5.86 7.30 -12.85
CA GLY A 146 -5.03 7.90 -13.90
C GLY A 146 -3.91 7.01 -14.46
N PHE A 147 -3.70 5.80 -13.89
CA PHE A 147 -2.64 4.86 -14.26
C PHE A 147 -3.24 3.53 -14.74
N PRO A 148 -3.61 3.39 -16.03
CA PRO A 148 -4.12 2.13 -16.57
C PRO A 148 -3.12 0.99 -16.36
N MET A 149 -3.61 -0.16 -15.90
CA MET A 149 -2.75 -1.33 -15.66
C MET A 149 -2.19 -1.87 -16.98
N CYS A 150 -0.89 -2.15 -17.04
CA CYS A 150 -0.30 -2.93 -18.13
C CYS A 150 -0.81 -4.38 -18.09
N PRO A 151 -0.66 -5.15 -19.20
CA PRO A 151 -1.16 -6.53 -19.25
C PRO A 151 -0.64 -7.42 -18.11
N ALA A 152 0.61 -7.23 -17.66
CA ALA A 152 1.19 -7.99 -16.57
C ALA A 152 0.54 -7.64 -15.22
N CYS A 153 0.37 -6.35 -14.88
CA CYS A 153 -0.35 -5.94 -13.68
C CYS A 153 -1.83 -6.36 -13.71
N ALA A 154 -2.46 -6.33 -14.89
CA ALA A 154 -3.84 -6.78 -15.03
C ALA A 154 -4.00 -8.29 -14.82
N ARG A 155 -3.01 -9.12 -15.19
CA ARG A 155 -2.99 -10.56 -14.88
C ARG A 155 -2.87 -10.79 -13.36
N GLU A 156 -1.89 -10.18 -12.70
CA GLU A 156 -1.71 -10.27 -11.24
C GLU A 156 -2.97 -9.81 -10.49
N TYR A 157 -3.58 -8.72 -10.94
CA TYR A 157 -4.81 -8.19 -10.34
C TYR A 157 -6.00 -9.17 -10.42
N ARG A 158 -6.05 -10.01 -11.46
CA ARG A 158 -7.15 -10.96 -11.70
C ARG A 158 -6.86 -12.39 -11.24
N ASP A 159 -5.61 -12.74 -10.95
CA ASP A 159 -5.24 -14.10 -10.51
C ASP A 159 -5.49 -14.24 -8.99
N PRO A 160 -6.45 -15.08 -8.56
CA PRO A 160 -6.72 -15.30 -7.15
C PRO A 160 -5.53 -15.86 -6.34
N ARG A 161 -4.53 -16.43 -7.02
CA ARG A 161 -3.31 -16.97 -6.39
C ARG A 161 -2.21 -15.92 -6.24
N ASP A 162 -2.36 -14.75 -6.87
CA ASP A 162 -1.39 -13.67 -6.78
C ASP A 162 -1.63 -12.81 -5.54
N ARG A 163 -0.58 -12.46 -4.82
CA ARG A 163 -0.66 -11.59 -3.63
C ARG A 163 -1.11 -10.15 -3.95
N ARG A 164 -1.25 -9.80 -5.22
CA ARG A 164 -1.83 -8.55 -5.71
C ARG A 164 -3.23 -8.71 -6.28
N PHE A 165 -3.85 -9.87 -6.07
CA PHE A 165 -5.23 -10.09 -6.45
C PHE A 165 -6.12 -8.98 -5.89
N HIS A 166 -6.82 -8.24 -6.77
CA HIS A 166 -7.62 -7.06 -6.42
C HIS A 166 -6.90 -5.96 -5.61
N ALA A 167 -5.56 -5.88 -5.68
CA ALA A 167 -4.81 -4.78 -5.07
C ALA A 167 -5.09 -3.48 -5.85
N GLN A 168 -5.95 -2.62 -5.31
CA GLN A 168 -6.39 -1.39 -6.00
C GLN A 168 -5.24 -0.45 -6.40
N PRO A 169 -4.17 -0.29 -5.56
CA PRO A 169 -3.03 0.56 -5.90
C PRO A 169 -1.97 -0.13 -6.76
N ILE A 170 -2.22 -1.35 -7.28
CA ILE A 170 -1.23 -2.09 -8.08
C ILE A 170 -0.62 -1.24 -9.19
N ALA A 171 0.71 -1.28 -9.29
CA ALA A 171 1.50 -0.64 -10.32
C ALA A 171 2.83 -1.36 -10.54
N CYS A 172 3.53 -0.98 -11.60
CA CYS A 172 4.92 -1.33 -11.87
C CYS A 172 5.60 -0.17 -12.62
N PRO A 173 6.92 -0.23 -12.89
CA PRO A 173 7.63 0.84 -13.62
C PRO A 173 7.00 1.21 -14.96
N ASP A 174 6.34 0.26 -15.64
CA ASP A 174 5.76 0.49 -16.97
C ASP A 174 4.43 1.25 -16.93
N CYS A 175 3.61 1.01 -15.89
CA CYS A 175 2.23 1.51 -15.87
C CYS A 175 1.89 2.39 -14.66
N GLY A 176 2.80 2.54 -13.71
CA GLY A 176 2.57 3.30 -12.48
C GLY A 176 3.19 4.70 -12.50
N PRO A 177 3.12 5.38 -11.36
CA PRO A 177 3.81 6.65 -11.16
C PRO A 177 5.32 6.49 -11.29
N ARG A 178 6.01 7.57 -11.69
CA ARG A 178 7.46 7.60 -11.86
C ARG A 178 8.05 8.76 -11.07
N LEU A 179 9.27 8.57 -10.59
CA LEU A 179 10.07 9.68 -10.07
C LEU A 179 10.45 10.62 -11.21
N GLU A 180 10.47 11.91 -10.90
CA GLU A 180 10.98 12.96 -11.77
C GLU A 180 12.02 13.77 -11.01
N PHE A 181 13.18 13.96 -11.59
CA PHE A 181 14.20 14.87 -11.09
C PHE A 181 14.25 16.12 -11.96
N VAL A 182 13.96 17.27 -11.34
CA VAL A 182 13.95 18.59 -11.97
C VAL A 182 15.17 19.36 -11.47
N ALA A 183 16.13 19.57 -12.34
CA ALA A 183 17.27 20.45 -12.06
C ALA A 183 16.89 21.92 -12.34
N PRO A 184 17.62 22.91 -11.77
CA PRO A 184 17.40 24.32 -12.06
C PRO A 184 17.53 24.68 -13.54
N THR A 185 18.32 23.92 -14.28
CA THR A 185 18.55 24.08 -15.71
C THR A 185 18.55 22.73 -16.41
N GLY A 186 18.11 22.68 -17.66
CA GLY A 186 18.01 21.45 -18.44
C GLY A 186 16.67 20.75 -18.34
N PRO A 187 16.47 19.67 -19.12
CA PRO A 187 15.24 18.88 -19.09
C PRO A 187 15.13 18.07 -17.79
N ALA A 188 13.91 17.80 -17.36
CA ALA A 188 13.65 16.85 -16.30
C ALA A 188 14.00 15.42 -16.77
N VAL A 189 14.48 14.58 -15.83
CA VAL A 189 14.75 13.17 -16.07
C VAL A 189 13.80 12.29 -15.23
N LEU A 190 13.47 11.11 -15.72
CA LEU A 190 12.42 10.26 -15.15
C LEU A 190 12.97 8.91 -14.66
N GLY A 191 12.25 8.30 -13.74
CA GLY A 191 12.45 6.93 -13.31
C GLY A 191 13.80 6.68 -12.64
N GLU A 192 14.54 5.66 -13.07
CA GLU A 192 15.83 5.29 -12.49
C GLU A 192 16.90 6.39 -12.69
N GLU A 193 16.88 7.10 -13.82
CA GLU A 193 17.79 8.23 -14.04
C GLU A 193 17.52 9.38 -13.07
N ALA A 194 16.26 9.62 -12.71
CA ALA A 194 15.89 10.61 -11.70
C ALA A 194 16.48 10.25 -10.33
N LEU A 195 16.38 8.98 -9.94
CA LEU A 195 16.95 8.47 -8.69
C LEU A 195 18.48 8.61 -8.70
N ALA A 196 19.14 8.21 -9.79
CA ALA A 196 20.58 8.31 -9.95
C ALA A 196 21.05 9.78 -9.94
N ALA A 197 20.32 10.70 -10.58
CA ALA A 197 20.64 12.13 -10.59
C ALA A 197 20.53 12.74 -9.18
N ALA A 198 19.46 12.40 -8.43
CA ALA A 198 19.32 12.83 -7.05
C ALA A 198 20.44 12.29 -6.15
N ALA A 199 20.80 11.02 -6.29
CA ALA A 199 21.90 10.41 -5.55
C ALA A 199 23.24 11.08 -5.85
N ARG A 200 23.57 11.34 -7.12
CA ARG A 200 24.80 12.07 -7.51
C ARG A 200 24.82 13.48 -6.91
N LEU A 201 23.70 14.19 -6.94
CA LEU A 201 23.62 15.52 -6.34
C LEU A 201 23.87 15.49 -4.83
N LEU A 202 23.26 14.54 -4.12
CA LEU A 202 23.47 14.37 -2.68
C LEU A 202 24.92 14.01 -2.33
N THR A 203 25.52 13.03 -3.04
CA THR A 203 26.92 12.62 -2.81
C THR A 203 27.92 13.69 -3.18
N GLY A 204 27.56 14.60 -4.09
CA GLY A 204 28.36 15.79 -4.44
C GLY A 204 28.16 16.98 -3.48
N GLY A 205 27.54 16.78 -2.31
CA GLY A 205 27.31 17.83 -1.31
C GLY A 205 26.12 18.75 -1.61
N GLY A 206 25.28 18.37 -2.56
CA GLY A 206 24.07 19.12 -2.92
C GLY A 206 22.91 18.93 -1.95
N ILE A 207 21.87 19.72 -2.14
CA ILE A 207 20.61 19.64 -1.39
C ILE A 207 19.49 19.33 -2.37
N VAL A 208 18.71 18.30 -2.06
CA VAL A 208 17.55 17.85 -2.85
C VAL A 208 16.27 18.17 -2.10
N ALA A 209 15.27 18.70 -2.79
CA ALA A 209 13.90 18.77 -2.31
C ALA A 209 13.15 17.52 -2.81
N VAL A 210 12.79 16.62 -1.88
CA VAL A 210 12.05 15.39 -2.19
C VAL A 210 10.59 15.58 -1.80
N LYS A 211 9.67 15.39 -2.74
CA LYS A 211 8.23 15.45 -2.45
C LYS A 211 7.81 14.16 -1.76
N GLY A 212 7.40 14.29 -0.50
CA GLY A 212 6.73 13.23 0.26
C GLY A 212 5.22 13.47 0.35
N ILE A 213 4.54 12.66 1.16
CA ILE A 213 3.08 12.70 1.34
C ILE A 213 2.61 14.07 1.85
N GLY A 214 3.25 14.61 2.89
CA GLY A 214 2.87 15.88 3.50
C GLY A 214 3.48 17.14 2.87
N GLY A 215 4.27 17.01 1.79
CA GLY A 215 4.97 18.13 1.15
C GLY A 215 6.42 17.81 0.84
N TYR A 216 7.27 18.86 0.71
CA TYR A 216 8.67 18.70 0.36
C TYR A 216 9.56 18.53 1.60
N HIS A 217 10.43 17.52 1.55
CA HIS A 217 11.53 17.31 2.48
C HIS A 217 12.82 17.79 1.85
N LEU A 218 13.61 18.58 2.57
CA LEU A 218 14.94 18.98 2.15
C LEU A 218 15.95 17.96 2.71
N ALA A 219 16.71 17.35 1.81
CA ALA A 219 17.69 16.32 2.14
C ALA A 219 19.10 16.75 1.70
N CYS A 220 20.10 16.43 2.50
CA CYS A 220 21.51 16.48 2.18
C CYS A 220 22.22 15.29 2.80
N LEU A 221 23.45 15.01 2.37
CA LEU A 221 24.26 13.96 3.00
C LEU A 221 24.60 14.33 4.45
N ALA A 222 24.21 13.48 5.41
CA ALA A 222 24.36 13.75 6.85
C ALA A 222 25.82 13.84 7.31
N THR A 223 26.74 13.18 6.59
CA THR A 223 28.19 13.18 6.85
C THR A 223 28.93 14.36 6.24
N ASP A 224 28.27 15.16 5.41
CA ASP A 224 28.85 16.35 4.79
C ASP A 224 28.50 17.60 5.62
N GLN A 225 29.45 18.06 6.42
CA GLN A 225 29.30 19.24 7.28
C GLN A 225 28.97 20.53 6.50
N ALA A 226 29.53 20.71 5.32
CA ALA A 226 29.29 21.89 4.50
C ALA A 226 27.86 21.90 3.94
N ALA A 227 27.35 20.74 3.47
CA ALA A 227 25.98 20.57 3.04
C ALA A 227 24.99 20.79 4.18
N VAL A 228 25.24 20.19 5.36
CA VAL A 228 24.42 20.36 6.55
C VAL A 228 24.37 21.82 7.00
N ALA A 229 25.53 22.50 7.07
CA ALA A 229 25.60 23.91 7.44
C ALA A 229 24.86 24.80 6.43
N THR A 230 24.97 24.49 5.14
CA THR A 230 24.25 25.21 4.07
C THR A 230 22.74 25.02 4.17
N LEU A 231 22.28 23.77 4.39
CA LEU A 231 20.86 23.49 4.61
C LEU A 231 20.33 24.24 5.84
N ARG A 232 21.09 24.24 6.96
CA ARG A 232 20.73 24.94 8.19
C ARG A 232 20.56 26.43 7.98
N ARG A 233 21.53 27.08 7.31
CA ARG A 233 21.46 28.50 6.96
C ARG A 233 20.25 28.83 6.10
N ARG A 234 20.07 28.08 4.99
CA ARG A 234 18.95 28.32 4.04
C ARG A 234 17.58 28.14 4.70
N LYS A 235 17.46 27.14 5.58
CA LYS A 235 16.21 26.84 6.30
C LYS A 235 16.00 27.73 7.54
N ARG A 236 17.00 28.53 7.93
CA ARG A 236 17.00 29.36 9.17
C ARG A 236 16.63 28.53 10.41
N ARG A 237 17.21 27.30 10.53
CA ARG A 237 16.75 26.34 11.54
C ARG A 237 17.39 26.50 12.92
N GLY A 238 18.44 27.32 13.06
CA GLY A 238 19.19 27.45 14.33
C GLY A 238 19.77 26.08 14.75
N ASP A 239 19.72 25.77 16.04
CA ASP A 239 20.36 24.57 16.63
C ASP A 239 19.44 23.31 16.65
N LYS A 240 18.21 23.41 16.16
CA LYS A 240 17.31 22.25 16.12
C LYS A 240 17.92 21.13 15.27
N PRO A 241 17.98 19.87 15.78
CA PRO A 241 18.52 18.75 15.02
C PRO A 241 17.70 18.47 13.75
N PHE A 242 18.36 17.89 12.74
CA PHE A 242 17.69 17.27 11.59
C PHE A 242 17.43 15.80 11.88
N ALA A 243 16.32 15.28 11.35
CA ALA A 243 16.12 13.85 11.31
C ALA A 243 17.14 13.21 10.34
N VAL A 244 17.68 12.08 10.72
CA VAL A 244 18.63 11.32 9.89
C VAL A 244 17.95 10.05 9.40
N MET A 245 18.00 9.82 8.11
CA MET A 245 17.54 8.57 7.49
C MET A 245 18.74 7.64 7.30
N VAL A 246 18.57 6.39 7.67
CA VAL A 246 19.58 5.33 7.55
C VAL A 246 18.97 4.10 6.89
N ALA A 247 19.83 3.22 6.35
CA ALA A 247 19.39 2.04 5.63
C ALA A 247 18.73 0.99 6.56
N ASP A 248 19.25 0.84 7.78
CA ASP A 248 18.85 -0.18 8.74
C ASP A 248 19.25 0.17 10.18
N LEU A 249 18.84 -0.66 11.14
CA LEU A 249 19.22 -0.50 12.56
C LEU A 249 20.74 -0.62 12.80
N THR A 250 21.45 -1.37 11.97
CA THR A 250 22.91 -1.50 12.07
C THR A 250 23.58 -0.17 11.75
N ALA A 251 23.10 0.50 10.70
CA ALA A 251 23.56 1.85 10.36
C ALA A 251 23.16 2.88 11.43
N ALA A 252 21.94 2.77 12.01
CA ALA A 252 21.49 3.64 13.09
C ALA A 252 22.39 3.53 14.33
N ARG A 253 22.75 2.30 14.74
CA ARG A 253 23.63 2.04 15.90
C ARG A 253 25.06 2.56 15.72
N ARG A 254 25.50 2.78 14.48
CA ARG A 254 26.80 3.45 14.21
C ARG A 254 26.76 4.95 14.46
N LEU A 255 25.57 5.55 14.44
CA LEU A 255 25.38 6.99 14.59
C LEU A 255 24.91 7.39 15.99
N ALA A 256 24.22 6.48 16.70
CA ALA A 256 23.64 6.76 18.02
C ALA A 256 23.59 5.50 18.89
N HIS A 257 23.61 5.71 20.20
CA HIS A 257 23.31 4.64 21.16
C HIS A 257 21.81 4.38 21.13
N LEU A 258 21.41 3.14 20.84
CA LEU A 258 20.02 2.70 20.80
C LEU A 258 19.82 1.56 21.80
N ASP A 259 18.93 1.76 22.77
CA ASP A 259 18.43 0.69 23.61
C ASP A 259 17.41 -0.20 22.86
N GLN A 260 16.94 -1.26 23.52
CA GLN A 260 16.03 -2.21 22.90
C GLN A 260 14.65 -1.57 22.59
N ALA A 261 14.13 -0.70 23.44
CA ALA A 261 12.85 -0.04 23.23
C ALA A 261 12.92 0.96 22.05
N GLN A 262 14.01 1.74 21.98
CA GLN A 262 14.26 2.65 20.86
C GLN A 262 14.44 1.90 19.54
N ALA A 263 15.16 0.76 19.54
CA ALA A 263 15.33 -0.06 18.36
C ALA A 263 14.00 -0.66 17.88
N ALA A 264 13.12 -1.08 18.80
CA ALA A 264 11.78 -1.60 18.46
C ALA A 264 10.85 -0.54 17.84
N VAL A 265 11.02 0.73 18.20
CA VAL A 265 10.25 1.85 17.61
C VAL A 265 10.75 2.19 16.20
N LEU A 266 12.04 1.94 15.91
CA LEU A 266 12.65 2.24 14.61
C LEU A 266 12.52 1.08 13.59
N ALA A 267 12.20 -0.12 14.05
CA ALA A 267 12.04 -1.32 13.22
C ALA A 267 10.60 -1.47 12.74
#